data_b7ecfaa73118f03c0a80dc8bef1c5318
#
_entry.id   b7ecfaa73118f03c0a80dc8bef1c5318
#
_cell.length_a   1.000
_cell.length_b   1.000
_cell.length_c   1.000
_cell.angle_alpha   90.00
_cell.angle_beta   90.00
_cell.angle_gamma   90.00
#
_symmetry.space_group_name_H-M   'P 1'
#
loop_
_entity.id
_entity.type
_entity.pdbx_description
1 polymer ?
#
loop_
_entity_poly.entity_id
_entity_poly.type
_entity_poly.pdbx_seq_one_letter_code
_entity_poly.pdbx_strand_id
1 'polypeptide(L)'
;MIMNTRPIIGITMGDPAGNGPEITVKALAHKELYENCRPIVIGDAKILEQAVRFVGRPDIRIHRCETVGDGLFTYGTVDVLHLELIPDVESFPIGEVSVAGGNAAFQCVKKVIQLALANEVDATCTNALNKEAMNRALEFYKGEYSDGHTHFDGHTEIYAAYTNTEKYTMMLAHHDLRVVHISTHVSLREACDRVKKERVLEVIEIADKACKDMGIENPKVAVAGLNPHCGENGLFGTEEIKPAIEMAKARGIQAIGPIPPDSVFSEALGGWYDIVVCMYHDQGHIPLKTVGFVYDRELQEWKAVEGVNVTLGLPIIRTSVDHGTGFALAGT
;
A
#
# COMPACT_ATOMS: atom_id res chain seq x y z
N MET A 1 14.05 16.98 27.93
CA MET A 1 13.71 15.72 27.26
C MET A 1 13.72 16.00 25.79
N ILE A 2 14.62 15.33 25.04
CA ILE A 2 14.57 15.35 23.57
C ILE A 2 13.27 14.58 23.24
N MET A 3 12.25 15.25 22.73
CA MET A 3 11.07 14.57 22.22
C MET A 3 11.53 13.58 21.14
N ASN A 4 11.18 12.32 21.31
CA ASN A 4 11.50 11.29 20.32
C ASN A 4 10.68 11.58 19.05
N THR A 5 11.30 12.22 18.06
CA THR A 5 10.64 12.70 16.85
C THR A 5 10.36 11.61 15.81
N ARG A 6 10.80 10.36 16.10
CA ARG A 6 10.55 9.24 15.18
C ARG A 6 9.07 8.89 15.16
N PRO A 7 8.45 8.76 13.96
CA PRO A 7 7.03 8.42 13.85
C PRO A 7 6.76 7.00 14.35
N ILE A 8 5.55 6.79 14.89
CA ILE A 8 5.02 5.46 15.21
C ILE A 8 4.35 4.89 13.96
N ILE A 9 4.81 3.72 13.53
CA ILE A 9 4.26 3.02 12.36
C ILE A 9 3.49 1.80 12.82
N GLY A 10 2.17 1.82 12.61
CA GLY A 10 1.32 0.65 12.84
C GLY A 10 1.41 -0.33 11.67
N ILE A 11 1.91 -1.53 11.91
CA ILE A 11 2.08 -2.57 10.90
C ILE A 11 1.05 -3.66 11.13
N THR A 12 0.16 -3.96 10.17
CA THR A 12 -0.75 -5.09 10.33
C THR A 12 0.00 -6.42 10.17
N MET A 13 -0.36 -7.41 10.96
CA MET A 13 0.16 -8.78 10.83
C MET A 13 -0.13 -9.38 9.45
N GLY A 14 -1.26 -8.98 8.80
CA GLY A 14 -1.78 -9.59 7.58
C GLY A 14 -2.55 -10.88 7.87
N ASP A 15 -2.74 -11.70 6.83
CA ASP A 15 -3.35 -13.02 6.99
C ASP A 15 -2.38 -13.94 7.76
N PRO A 16 -2.77 -14.45 8.94
CA PRO A 16 -1.91 -15.30 9.76
C PRO A 16 -1.56 -16.65 9.09
N ALA A 17 -2.33 -17.08 8.08
CA ALA A 17 -2.02 -18.25 7.28
C ALA A 17 -0.99 -18.01 6.17
N GLY A 18 -0.64 -16.73 5.93
CA GLY A 18 0.30 -16.29 4.89
C GLY A 18 1.68 -15.94 5.44
N ASN A 19 2.51 -15.40 4.55
CA ASN A 19 3.88 -15.00 4.86
C ASN A 19 4.00 -13.62 5.58
N GLY A 20 2.89 -12.91 5.80
CA GLY A 20 2.88 -11.59 6.43
C GLY A 20 3.58 -11.54 7.80
N PRO A 21 3.27 -12.46 8.74
CA PRO A 21 3.95 -12.53 10.04
C PRO A 21 5.47 -12.72 9.92
N GLU A 22 5.92 -13.59 9.01
CA GLU A 22 7.35 -13.86 8.77
C GLU A 22 8.07 -12.66 8.16
N ILE A 23 7.43 -12.01 7.17
CA ILE A 23 7.97 -10.78 6.55
C ILE A 23 8.11 -9.68 7.60
N THR A 24 7.12 -9.54 8.48
CA THR A 24 7.17 -8.60 9.61
C THR A 24 8.38 -8.85 10.49
N VAL A 25 8.60 -10.10 10.92
CA VAL A 25 9.75 -10.46 11.75
C VAL A 25 11.07 -10.20 11.01
N LYS A 26 11.16 -10.57 9.74
CA LYS A 26 12.36 -10.32 8.90
C LYS A 26 12.63 -8.82 8.76
N ALA A 27 11.61 -8.01 8.46
CA ALA A 27 11.76 -6.56 8.33
C ALA A 27 12.20 -5.90 9.66
N LEU A 28 11.55 -6.27 10.77
CA LEU A 28 11.86 -5.72 12.09
C LEU A 28 13.18 -6.27 12.70
N ALA A 29 13.84 -7.19 11.99
CA ALA A 29 15.21 -7.61 12.30
C ALA A 29 16.29 -6.63 11.79
N HIS A 30 15.90 -5.57 11.07
CA HIS A 30 16.83 -4.54 10.60
C HIS A 30 16.90 -3.38 11.59
N LYS A 31 18.09 -3.14 12.14
CA LYS A 31 18.32 -2.12 13.17
C LYS A 31 18.00 -0.71 12.68
N GLU A 32 18.28 -0.45 11.43
CA GLU A 32 18.10 0.85 10.76
C GLU A 32 16.64 1.35 10.82
N LEU A 33 15.67 0.43 10.86
CA LEU A 33 14.26 0.80 11.00
C LEU A 33 14.00 1.53 12.33
N TYR A 34 14.63 1.05 13.41
CA TYR A 34 14.46 1.65 14.74
C TYR A 34 15.19 2.99 14.90
N GLU A 35 16.06 3.34 13.97
CA GLU A 35 16.67 4.67 13.91
C GLU A 35 15.73 5.70 13.30
N ASN A 36 14.85 5.26 12.39
CA ASN A 36 13.95 6.10 11.60
C ASN A 36 12.53 6.14 12.15
N CYS A 37 12.02 5.04 12.72
CA CYS A 37 10.65 4.97 13.22
C CYS A 37 10.54 4.15 14.51
N ARG A 38 9.32 4.12 15.05
CA ARG A 38 8.87 3.31 16.18
C ARG A 38 7.83 2.31 15.68
N PRO A 39 8.21 1.10 15.22
CA PRO A 39 7.27 0.14 14.68
C PRO A 39 6.47 -0.55 15.78
N ILE A 40 5.16 -0.74 15.58
CA ILE A 40 4.30 -1.58 16.39
C ILE A 40 3.42 -2.44 15.49
N VAL A 41 3.37 -3.73 15.75
CA VAL A 41 2.57 -4.69 14.98
C VAL A 41 1.18 -4.78 15.58
N ILE A 42 0.15 -4.72 14.74
CA ILE A 42 -1.24 -4.93 15.11
C ILE A 42 -1.60 -6.36 14.69
N GLY A 43 -1.81 -7.24 15.67
CA GLY A 43 -2.03 -8.65 15.37
C GLY A 43 -2.07 -9.57 16.59
N ASP A 44 -1.87 -10.86 16.35
CA ASP A 44 -1.78 -11.86 17.40
C ASP A 44 -0.33 -12.17 17.76
N ALA A 45 0.05 -11.90 19.00
CA ALA A 45 1.42 -12.12 19.48
C ALA A 45 1.86 -13.59 19.37
N LYS A 46 0.92 -14.54 19.55
CA LYS A 46 1.21 -15.99 19.44
C LYS A 46 1.60 -16.37 18.00
N ILE A 47 0.97 -15.75 17.00
CA ILE A 47 1.32 -15.94 15.59
C ILE A 47 2.70 -15.34 15.28
N LEU A 48 3.02 -14.17 15.85
CA LEU A 48 4.36 -13.57 15.69
C LEU A 48 5.43 -14.42 16.40
N GLU A 49 5.15 -15.01 17.57
CA GLU A 49 6.02 -15.97 18.25
C GLU A 49 6.28 -17.22 17.38
N GLN A 50 5.25 -17.71 16.66
CA GLN A 50 5.41 -18.79 15.69
C GLN A 50 6.27 -18.36 14.50
N ALA A 51 6.03 -17.15 13.96
CA ALA A 51 6.81 -16.60 12.85
C ALA A 51 8.30 -16.41 13.21
N VAL A 52 8.63 -16.04 14.45
CA VAL A 52 10.03 -16.00 14.94
C VAL A 52 10.70 -17.37 14.80
N ARG A 53 9.97 -18.45 15.10
CA ARG A 53 10.47 -19.84 14.94
C ARG A 53 10.71 -20.19 13.47
N PHE A 54 9.75 -19.85 12.58
CA PHE A 54 9.87 -20.11 11.14
C PHE A 54 11.03 -19.34 10.50
N VAL A 55 11.20 -18.09 10.89
CA VAL A 55 12.31 -17.25 10.39
C VAL A 55 13.67 -17.64 10.97
N GLY A 56 13.72 -18.45 12.04
CA GLY A 56 14.96 -18.88 12.68
C GLY A 56 15.68 -17.73 13.40
N ARG A 57 14.93 -16.77 13.99
CA ARG A 57 15.48 -15.59 14.69
C ARG A 57 15.18 -15.63 16.19
N PRO A 58 15.73 -16.59 16.95
CA PRO A 58 15.49 -16.72 18.39
C PRO A 58 16.01 -15.53 19.22
N ASP A 59 16.80 -14.66 18.63
CA ASP A 59 17.28 -13.40 19.19
C ASP A 59 16.19 -12.31 19.26
N ILE A 60 15.09 -12.46 18.51
CA ILE A 60 13.96 -11.53 18.50
C ILE A 60 12.95 -11.94 19.56
N ARG A 61 12.55 -10.97 20.39
CA ARG A 61 11.51 -11.15 21.40
C ARG A 61 10.20 -10.52 20.95
N ILE A 62 9.09 -11.20 21.21
CA ILE A 62 7.76 -10.62 21.05
C ILE A 62 7.35 -10.00 22.39
N HIS A 63 7.00 -8.72 22.34
CA HIS A 63 6.51 -7.97 23.49
C HIS A 63 5.03 -7.65 23.29
N ARG A 64 4.17 -8.17 24.14
CA ARG A 64 2.71 -7.92 24.08
C ARG A 64 2.39 -6.58 24.68
N CYS A 65 1.68 -5.76 23.92
CA CYS A 65 1.18 -4.46 24.31
C CYS A 65 -0.36 -4.49 24.38
N GLU A 66 -0.92 -3.83 25.37
CA GLU A 66 -2.35 -3.57 25.49
C GLU A 66 -2.72 -2.25 24.78
N THR A 67 -1.79 -1.31 24.78
CA THR A 67 -1.91 0.00 24.13
C THR A 67 -0.64 0.29 23.33
N VAL A 68 -0.71 1.25 22.41
CA VAL A 68 0.47 1.72 21.65
C VAL A 68 1.53 2.31 22.59
N GLY A 69 1.11 2.91 23.71
CA GLY A 69 1.99 3.51 24.71
C GLY A 69 2.88 2.50 25.48
N ASP A 70 2.51 1.22 25.47
CA ASP A 70 3.28 0.16 26.13
C ASP A 70 4.51 -0.27 25.30
N GLY A 71 4.64 0.20 24.06
CA GLY A 71 5.71 -0.17 23.14
C GLY A 71 7.09 0.24 23.67
N LEU A 72 8.03 -0.69 23.62
CA LEU A 72 9.44 -0.47 23.98
C LEU A 72 10.22 0.21 22.85
N PHE A 73 9.81 -0.04 21.60
CA PHE A 73 10.40 0.50 20.37
C PHE A 73 11.92 0.32 20.30
N THR A 74 12.38 -0.86 20.73
CA THR A 74 13.80 -1.19 20.87
C THR A 74 14.17 -2.35 19.94
N TYR A 75 15.24 -2.20 19.17
CA TYR A 75 15.76 -3.26 18.32
C TYR A 75 15.95 -4.58 19.08
N GLY A 76 15.61 -5.69 18.45
CA GLY A 76 15.58 -7.03 19.04
C GLY A 76 14.29 -7.36 19.78
N THR A 77 13.35 -6.39 19.87
CA THR A 77 12.01 -6.60 20.41
C THR A 77 10.98 -6.13 19.40
N VAL A 78 10.02 -6.98 19.08
CA VAL A 78 8.86 -6.66 18.25
C VAL A 78 7.68 -6.40 19.17
N ASP A 79 7.27 -5.13 19.25
CA ASP A 79 6.08 -4.73 19.99
C ASP A 79 4.83 -5.13 19.22
N VAL A 80 3.89 -5.82 19.86
CA VAL A 80 2.66 -6.31 19.26
C VAL A 80 1.45 -5.83 20.08
N LEU A 81 0.65 -4.96 19.52
CA LEU A 81 -0.69 -4.69 20.06
C LEU A 81 -1.54 -5.95 19.86
N HIS A 82 -1.71 -6.70 20.95
CA HIS A 82 -2.25 -8.05 20.92
C HIS A 82 -3.77 -8.06 20.86
N LEU A 83 -4.33 -8.66 19.81
CA LEU A 83 -5.77 -8.72 19.57
C LEU A 83 -6.41 -10.09 19.85
N GLU A 84 -5.66 -11.08 20.30
CA GLU A 84 -6.14 -12.43 20.61
C GLU A 84 -7.08 -13.02 19.54
N LEU A 85 -6.64 -13.03 18.28
CA LEU A 85 -7.47 -13.36 17.13
C LEU A 85 -7.52 -14.86 16.83
N ILE A 86 -6.49 -15.60 17.20
CA ILE A 86 -6.31 -17.02 16.92
C ILE A 86 -6.23 -17.79 18.26
N PRO A 87 -7.31 -18.41 18.72
CA PRO A 87 -7.34 -19.09 20.02
C PRO A 87 -6.33 -20.25 20.13
N ASP A 88 -6.26 -21.07 19.09
CA ASP A 88 -5.35 -22.22 19.01
C ASP A 88 -4.41 -22.09 17.80
N VAL A 89 -3.20 -21.63 18.07
CA VAL A 89 -2.17 -21.39 17.04
C VAL A 89 -1.54 -22.71 16.55
N GLU A 90 -1.47 -23.72 17.41
CA GLU A 90 -0.81 -24.99 17.04
C GLU A 90 -1.67 -25.81 16.02
N SER A 91 -2.99 -25.65 16.05
CA SER A 91 -3.90 -26.29 15.08
C SER A 91 -4.29 -25.33 13.93
N PHE A 92 -3.82 -24.09 13.94
CA PHE A 92 -4.20 -23.12 12.91
C PHE A 92 -3.57 -23.50 11.55
N PRO A 93 -4.38 -23.61 10.46
CA PRO A 93 -3.88 -24.05 9.15
C PRO A 93 -3.04 -22.96 8.48
N ILE A 94 -1.75 -23.23 8.29
CA ILE A 94 -0.84 -22.36 7.52
C ILE A 94 -0.96 -22.69 6.04
N GLY A 95 -0.92 -21.65 5.19
CA GLY A 95 -0.98 -21.81 3.73
C GLY A 95 -2.39 -22.09 3.17
N GLU A 96 -3.43 -21.95 3.97
CA GLU A 96 -4.80 -22.27 3.56
C GLU A 96 -5.76 -21.09 3.73
N VAL A 97 -6.75 -21.01 2.83
CA VAL A 97 -7.84 -20.04 2.92
C VAL A 97 -8.80 -20.43 4.05
N SER A 98 -8.92 -19.60 5.06
CA SER A 98 -9.80 -19.87 6.21
C SER A 98 -10.59 -18.64 6.65
N VAL A 99 -11.78 -18.86 7.22
CA VAL A 99 -12.60 -17.80 7.83
C VAL A 99 -11.86 -17.15 9.00
N ALA A 100 -11.15 -17.94 9.82
CA ALA A 100 -10.40 -17.41 10.97
C ALA A 100 -9.25 -16.49 10.50
N GLY A 101 -8.48 -16.92 9.48
CA GLY A 101 -7.40 -16.11 8.90
C GLY A 101 -7.92 -14.81 8.28
N GLY A 102 -8.99 -14.91 7.50
CA GLY A 102 -9.61 -13.74 6.88
C GLY A 102 -10.16 -12.73 7.90
N ASN A 103 -10.80 -13.22 8.97
CA ASN A 103 -11.28 -12.37 10.06
C ASN A 103 -10.12 -11.70 10.81
N ALA A 104 -9.07 -12.46 11.12
CA ALA A 104 -7.90 -11.91 11.81
C ALA A 104 -7.23 -10.79 10.99
N ALA A 105 -7.02 -11.03 9.69
CA ALA A 105 -6.45 -10.04 8.79
C ALA A 105 -7.30 -8.76 8.73
N PHE A 106 -8.63 -8.91 8.59
CA PHE A 106 -9.56 -7.79 8.55
C PHE A 106 -9.55 -6.98 9.85
N GLN A 107 -9.60 -7.64 11.01
CA GLN A 107 -9.60 -6.95 12.30
C GLN A 107 -8.31 -6.19 12.56
N CYS A 108 -7.15 -6.70 12.12
CA CYS A 108 -5.88 -5.96 12.16
C CYS A 108 -5.96 -4.66 11.34
N VAL A 109 -6.52 -4.73 10.13
CA VAL A 109 -6.69 -3.55 9.26
C VAL A 109 -7.65 -2.55 9.89
N LYS A 110 -8.82 -2.99 10.37
CA LYS A 110 -9.79 -2.12 11.05
C LYS A 110 -9.14 -1.42 12.26
N LYS A 111 -8.41 -2.18 13.08
CA LYS A 111 -7.77 -1.64 14.29
C LYS A 111 -6.69 -0.61 13.95
N VAL A 112 -5.84 -0.87 12.97
CA VAL A 112 -4.78 0.09 12.62
C VAL A 112 -5.33 1.38 12.05
N ILE A 113 -6.46 1.34 11.30
CA ILE A 113 -7.16 2.53 10.83
C ILE A 113 -7.68 3.34 12.03
N GLN A 114 -8.30 2.69 13.01
CA GLN A 114 -8.80 3.36 14.23
C GLN A 114 -7.67 4.07 14.99
N LEU A 115 -6.52 3.41 15.14
CA LEU A 115 -5.35 3.99 15.80
C LEU A 115 -4.80 5.21 15.04
N ALA A 116 -4.75 5.14 13.72
CA ALA A 116 -4.31 6.26 12.89
C ALA A 116 -5.26 7.46 12.95
N LEU A 117 -6.57 7.20 12.91
CA LEU A 117 -7.59 8.26 13.05
C LEU A 117 -7.57 8.90 14.46
N ALA A 118 -7.20 8.13 15.48
CA ALA A 118 -7.02 8.61 16.84
C ALA A 118 -5.66 9.31 17.08
N ASN A 119 -4.79 9.37 16.06
CA ASN A 119 -3.41 9.86 16.15
C ASN A 119 -2.55 9.09 17.18
N GLU A 120 -2.86 7.82 17.43
CA GLU A 120 -2.05 6.93 18.25
C GLU A 120 -0.88 6.35 17.45
N VAL A 121 -1.03 6.24 16.11
CA VAL A 121 0.06 5.95 15.16
C VAL A 121 0.10 7.02 14.08
N ASP A 122 1.31 7.36 13.62
CA ASP A 122 1.53 8.43 12.63
C ASP A 122 1.29 7.95 11.19
N ALA A 123 1.52 6.66 10.94
CA ALA A 123 1.28 6.04 9.64
C ALA A 123 0.99 4.55 9.79
N THR A 124 0.44 3.97 8.72
CA THR A 124 0.09 2.54 8.68
C THR A 124 0.80 1.84 7.53
N CYS A 125 1.23 0.60 7.79
CA CYS A 125 1.79 -0.30 6.78
C CYS A 125 1.03 -1.63 6.81
N THR A 126 0.37 -2.00 5.71
CA THR A 126 -0.44 -3.23 5.67
C THR A 126 0.29 -4.38 5.00
N ASN A 127 0.40 -5.51 5.70
CA ASN A 127 0.75 -6.78 5.10
C ASN A 127 -0.41 -7.34 4.27
N ALA A 128 -0.12 -8.32 3.42
CA ALA A 128 -1.10 -8.91 2.52
C ALA A 128 -2.24 -9.60 3.28
N LEU A 129 -3.45 -9.46 2.78
CA LEU A 129 -4.61 -10.26 3.15
C LEU A 129 -5.09 -11.09 1.95
N ASN A 130 -5.71 -12.22 2.22
CA ASN A 130 -6.40 -12.99 1.19
C ASN A 130 -7.83 -12.49 1.04
N LYS A 131 -8.18 -11.98 -0.14
CA LYS A 131 -9.52 -11.40 -0.40
C LYS A 131 -10.65 -12.43 -0.23
N GLU A 132 -10.42 -13.66 -0.65
CA GLU A 132 -11.38 -14.75 -0.51
C GLU A 132 -11.60 -15.10 0.95
N ALA A 133 -10.53 -15.30 1.73
CA ALA A 133 -10.60 -15.58 3.16
C ALA A 133 -11.34 -14.45 3.91
N MET A 134 -10.97 -13.21 3.61
CA MET A 134 -11.60 -12.03 4.21
C MET A 134 -13.10 -11.96 3.90
N ASN A 135 -13.49 -12.05 2.63
CA ASN A 135 -14.90 -11.94 2.26
C ASN A 135 -15.73 -13.12 2.76
N ARG A 136 -15.17 -14.34 2.81
CA ARG A 136 -15.79 -15.48 3.49
C ARG A 136 -16.03 -15.20 4.98
N ALA A 137 -15.08 -14.54 5.65
CA ALA A 137 -15.22 -14.19 7.06
C ALA A 137 -16.30 -13.10 7.26
N LEU A 138 -16.32 -12.04 6.43
CA LEU A 138 -17.33 -10.98 6.49
C LEU A 138 -18.75 -11.54 6.30
N GLU A 139 -18.92 -12.46 5.37
CA GLU A 139 -20.20 -13.14 5.11
C GLU A 139 -20.59 -14.07 6.27
N PHE A 140 -19.63 -14.89 6.76
CA PHE A 140 -19.86 -15.83 7.87
C PHE A 140 -20.32 -15.13 9.13
N TYR A 141 -19.68 -14.03 9.51
CA TYR A 141 -20.04 -13.21 10.67
C TYR A 141 -21.12 -12.16 10.36
N LYS A 142 -21.70 -12.16 9.16
CA LYS A 142 -22.80 -11.26 8.74
C LYS A 142 -22.51 -9.79 9.02
N GLY A 143 -21.26 -9.38 8.83
CA GLY A 143 -20.83 -8.01 9.08
C GLY A 143 -20.69 -7.61 10.56
N GLU A 144 -20.75 -8.54 11.52
CA GLU A 144 -20.65 -8.25 12.95
C GLU A 144 -19.39 -7.46 13.31
N TYR A 145 -18.23 -7.86 12.75
CA TYR A 145 -16.95 -7.20 13.02
C TYR A 145 -16.60 -6.07 12.05
N SER A 146 -17.43 -5.85 11.03
CA SER A 146 -17.18 -4.91 9.92
C SER A 146 -18.26 -3.83 9.76
N ASP A 147 -18.96 -3.51 10.85
CA ASP A 147 -19.99 -2.47 10.89
C ASP A 147 -21.08 -2.66 9.82
N GLY A 148 -21.44 -3.93 9.58
CA GLY A 148 -22.46 -4.33 8.61
C GLY A 148 -21.96 -4.58 7.19
N HIS A 149 -20.69 -4.31 6.90
CA HIS A 149 -20.13 -4.64 5.58
C HIS A 149 -19.92 -6.15 5.43
N THR A 150 -20.36 -6.70 4.32
CA THR A 150 -20.22 -8.14 4.01
C THR A 150 -19.25 -8.42 2.85
N HIS A 151 -18.71 -7.36 2.23
CA HIS A 151 -17.76 -7.48 1.13
C HIS A 151 -16.86 -6.26 1.00
N PHE A 152 -15.57 -6.49 0.68
CA PHE A 152 -14.61 -5.48 0.22
C PHE A 152 -13.74 -6.06 -0.90
N ASP A 153 -13.36 -5.23 -1.86
CA ASP A 153 -12.47 -5.60 -2.97
C ASP A 153 -10.99 -5.67 -2.54
N GLY A 154 -10.65 -5.07 -1.41
CA GLY A 154 -9.30 -5.09 -0.85
C GLY A 154 -9.06 -4.01 0.19
N HIS A 155 -7.79 -3.84 0.56
CA HIS A 155 -7.38 -2.88 1.59
C HIS A 155 -7.80 -1.44 1.30
N THR A 156 -7.67 -1.00 0.05
CA THR A 156 -7.95 0.38 -0.34
C THR A 156 -9.41 0.74 -0.08
N GLU A 157 -10.32 -0.18 -0.40
CA GLU A 157 -11.76 -0.02 -0.19
C GLU A 157 -12.11 -0.05 1.30
N ILE A 158 -11.43 -0.90 2.10
CA ILE A 158 -11.56 -0.90 3.56
C ILE A 158 -11.15 0.47 4.13
N TYR A 159 -9.96 0.96 3.74
CA TYR A 159 -9.49 2.26 4.20
C TYR A 159 -10.43 3.39 3.78
N ALA A 160 -10.86 3.41 2.52
CA ALA A 160 -11.81 4.42 2.03
C ALA A 160 -13.12 4.42 2.82
N ALA A 161 -13.69 3.24 3.10
CA ALA A 161 -14.92 3.10 3.88
C ALA A 161 -14.74 3.60 5.33
N TYR A 162 -13.69 3.13 6.03
CA TYR A 162 -13.46 3.48 7.44
C TYR A 162 -12.91 4.90 7.67
N THR A 163 -12.43 5.56 6.62
CA THR A 163 -12.02 6.98 6.67
C THR A 163 -13.04 7.92 6.02
N ASN A 164 -14.17 7.38 5.53
CA ASN A 164 -15.19 8.13 4.80
C ASN A 164 -14.60 8.94 3.62
N THR A 165 -13.72 8.30 2.84
CA THR A 165 -12.99 8.93 1.74
C THR A 165 -13.58 8.48 0.40
N GLU A 166 -14.08 9.41 -0.40
CA GLU A 166 -14.61 9.13 -1.74
C GLU A 166 -13.55 9.24 -2.82
N LYS A 167 -12.58 10.14 -2.64
CA LYS A 167 -11.56 10.50 -3.64
C LYS A 167 -10.19 10.00 -3.22
N TYR A 168 -9.80 8.90 -3.83
CA TYR A 168 -8.49 8.29 -3.56
C TYR A 168 -7.90 7.68 -4.83
N THR A 169 -6.60 7.43 -4.78
CA THR A 169 -5.90 6.68 -5.82
C THR A 169 -4.72 5.92 -5.26
N MET A 170 -4.22 4.96 -6.03
CA MET A 170 -3.03 4.20 -5.71
C MET A 170 -1.81 4.85 -6.37
N MET A 171 -0.77 5.07 -5.58
CA MET A 171 0.56 5.43 -6.04
C MET A 171 1.49 4.24 -5.84
N LEU A 172 2.30 3.95 -6.84
CA LEU A 172 3.51 3.15 -6.67
C LEU A 172 4.73 4.07 -6.73
N ALA A 173 5.71 3.82 -5.87
CA ALA A 173 6.95 4.55 -5.84
C ALA A 173 8.15 3.60 -5.78
N HIS A 174 9.19 3.94 -6.56
CA HIS A 174 10.51 3.33 -6.50
C HIS A 174 11.54 4.47 -6.61
N HIS A 175 12.19 4.77 -5.49
CA HIS A 175 13.01 5.98 -5.34
C HIS A 175 12.24 7.24 -5.80
N ASP A 176 12.74 7.94 -6.81
CA ASP A 176 12.13 9.16 -7.33
C ASP A 176 11.11 8.93 -8.46
N LEU A 177 10.96 7.70 -8.95
CA LEU A 177 9.89 7.37 -9.88
C LEU A 177 8.60 7.10 -9.10
N ARG A 178 7.61 7.99 -9.25
CA ARG A 178 6.27 7.88 -8.67
C ARG A 178 5.24 7.84 -9.76
N VAL A 179 4.33 6.87 -9.68
CA VAL A 179 3.22 6.72 -10.65
C VAL A 179 1.89 6.62 -9.90
N VAL A 180 0.89 7.33 -10.37
CA VAL A 180 -0.50 7.29 -9.86
C VAL A 180 -1.45 6.92 -10.97
N HIS A 181 -2.60 6.34 -10.66
CA HIS A 181 -3.46 5.72 -11.65
C HIS A 181 -4.89 6.29 -11.63
N ILE A 182 -5.45 6.51 -12.82
CA ILE A 182 -6.86 6.86 -12.98
C ILE A 182 -7.76 5.69 -12.58
N SER A 183 -7.35 4.48 -12.98
CA SER A 183 -7.99 3.22 -12.61
C SER A 183 -6.95 2.12 -12.42
N THR A 184 -7.29 1.08 -11.65
CA THR A 184 -6.38 -0.02 -11.33
C THR A 184 -6.97 -1.37 -11.74
N HIS A 185 -7.69 -2.05 -10.88
CA HIS A 185 -8.10 -3.45 -11.05
C HIS A 185 -9.38 -3.60 -11.89
N VAL A 186 -9.33 -3.19 -13.14
CA VAL A 186 -10.42 -3.32 -14.10
C VAL A 186 -9.90 -3.82 -15.45
N SER A 187 -10.80 -4.30 -16.31
CA SER A 187 -10.39 -4.67 -17.66
C SER A 187 -9.84 -3.46 -18.44
N LEU A 188 -8.92 -3.68 -19.37
CA LEU A 188 -8.35 -2.59 -20.17
C LEU A 188 -9.44 -1.81 -20.94
N ARG A 189 -10.49 -2.48 -21.42
CA ARG A 189 -11.64 -1.83 -22.07
C ARG A 189 -12.34 -0.88 -21.11
N GLU A 190 -12.64 -1.34 -19.91
CA GLU A 190 -13.26 -0.51 -18.88
C GLU A 190 -12.32 0.63 -18.42
N ALA A 191 -11.02 0.38 -18.33
CA ALA A 191 -10.04 1.41 -18.00
C ALA A 191 -10.10 2.58 -19.01
N CYS A 192 -10.21 2.28 -20.30
CA CYS A 192 -10.41 3.32 -21.33
C CYS A 192 -11.69 4.14 -21.10
N ASP A 193 -12.78 3.48 -20.71
CA ASP A 193 -14.08 4.14 -20.45
C ASP A 193 -14.02 5.02 -19.17
N ARG A 194 -13.11 4.70 -18.23
CA ARG A 194 -12.88 5.45 -16.99
C ARG A 194 -12.02 6.71 -17.17
N VAL A 195 -11.39 6.91 -18.31
CA VAL A 195 -10.65 8.14 -18.60
C VAL A 195 -11.65 9.26 -18.89
N LYS A 196 -12.09 9.92 -17.82
CA LYS A 196 -13.00 11.06 -17.84
C LYS A 196 -12.31 12.29 -17.25
N LYS A 197 -12.61 13.44 -17.82
CA LYS A 197 -12.00 14.72 -17.45
C LYS A 197 -12.01 14.96 -15.93
N GLU A 198 -13.13 14.68 -15.28
CA GLU A 198 -13.30 14.89 -13.84
C GLU A 198 -12.38 13.97 -13.04
N ARG A 199 -12.26 12.69 -13.43
CA ARG A 199 -11.39 11.73 -12.75
C ARG A 199 -9.90 12.01 -13.01
N VAL A 200 -9.55 12.40 -14.23
CA VAL A 200 -8.16 12.80 -14.54
C VAL A 200 -7.75 14.02 -13.71
N LEU A 201 -8.61 15.05 -13.63
CA LEU A 201 -8.37 16.23 -12.80
C LEU A 201 -8.23 15.86 -11.31
N GLU A 202 -9.13 15.03 -10.80
CA GLU A 202 -9.09 14.58 -9.40
C GLU A 202 -7.76 13.89 -9.07
N VAL A 203 -7.28 13.00 -9.94
CA VAL A 203 -6.01 12.29 -9.71
C VAL A 203 -4.82 13.24 -9.83
N ILE A 204 -4.85 14.24 -10.73
CA ILE A 204 -3.83 15.29 -10.80
C ILE A 204 -3.77 16.08 -9.47
N GLU A 205 -4.92 16.44 -8.91
CA GLU A 205 -4.99 17.18 -7.63
C GLU A 205 -4.46 16.35 -6.46
N ILE A 206 -4.83 15.06 -6.40
CA ILE A 206 -4.31 14.12 -5.39
C ILE A 206 -2.79 13.97 -5.52
N ALA A 207 -2.27 13.85 -6.76
CA ALA A 207 -0.85 13.71 -7.03
C ALA A 207 -0.04 14.95 -6.61
N ASP A 208 -0.52 16.14 -6.96
CA ASP A 208 0.09 17.42 -6.57
C ASP A 208 0.15 17.56 -5.05
N LYS A 209 -0.99 17.31 -4.39
CA LYS A 209 -1.06 17.34 -2.93
C LYS A 209 -0.09 16.36 -2.29
N ALA A 210 -0.06 15.11 -2.78
CA ALA A 210 0.82 14.08 -2.23
C ALA A 210 2.30 14.47 -2.37
N CYS A 211 2.72 15.02 -3.49
CA CYS A 211 4.07 15.54 -3.68
C CYS A 211 4.40 16.66 -2.71
N LYS A 212 3.46 17.58 -2.47
CA LYS A 212 3.62 18.67 -1.48
C LYS A 212 3.72 18.13 -0.06
N ASP A 213 2.91 17.14 0.29
CA ASP A 213 2.98 16.48 1.60
C ASP A 213 4.31 15.73 1.80
N MET A 214 4.96 15.28 0.72
CA MET A 214 6.32 14.70 0.71
C MET A 214 7.44 15.76 0.71
N GLY A 215 7.12 17.07 0.75
CA GLY A 215 8.09 18.16 0.84
C GLY A 215 8.52 18.75 -0.51
N ILE A 216 7.88 18.40 -1.61
CA ILE A 216 8.15 18.98 -2.94
C ILE A 216 7.27 20.24 -3.09
N GLU A 217 7.84 21.43 -2.93
CA GLU A 217 7.05 22.67 -2.89
C GLU A 217 6.29 22.97 -4.19
N ASN A 218 6.88 22.70 -5.34
CA ASN A 218 6.34 23.00 -6.66
C ASN A 218 6.37 21.77 -7.57
N PRO A 219 5.52 20.76 -7.33
CA PRO A 219 5.58 19.49 -8.03
C PRO A 219 5.28 19.64 -9.52
N LYS A 220 6.05 18.98 -10.35
CA LYS A 220 5.79 18.79 -11.78
C LYS A 220 5.03 17.51 -11.99
N VAL A 221 3.73 17.62 -12.23
CA VAL A 221 2.83 16.48 -12.42
C VAL A 221 2.72 16.17 -13.90
N ALA A 222 3.41 15.15 -14.38
CA ALA A 222 3.27 14.66 -15.73
C ALA A 222 1.98 13.87 -15.90
N VAL A 223 1.29 14.04 -17.02
CA VAL A 223 0.06 13.31 -17.34
C VAL A 223 0.28 12.54 -18.63
N ALA A 224 0.31 11.20 -18.54
CA ALA A 224 0.48 10.35 -19.72
C ALA A 224 -0.75 10.42 -20.63
N GLY A 225 -0.55 10.28 -21.94
CA GLY A 225 -1.65 10.07 -22.88
C GLY A 225 -2.20 8.64 -22.74
N LEU A 226 -3.47 8.43 -23.16
CA LEU A 226 -4.05 7.11 -23.25
C LEU A 226 -3.58 6.38 -24.52
N ASN A 227 -3.62 7.08 -25.63
CA ASN A 227 -3.29 6.55 -26.96
C ASN A 227 -1.84 6.83 -27.35
N PRO A 228 -1.27 6.07 -28.31
CA PRO A 228 0.05 6.35 -28.87
C PRO A 228 0.18 7.82 -29.29
N HIS A 229 1.33 8.43 -29.01
CA HIS A 229 1.64 9.83 -29.33
C HIS A 229 0.55 10.83 -28.93
N CYS A 230 -0.15 10.53 -27.82
CA CYS A 230 -1.26 11.35 -27.29
C CYS A 230 -2.41 11.56 -28.30
N GLY A 231 -2.71 10.54 -29.09
CA GLY A 231 -3.83 10.55 -30.04
C GLY A 231 -3.52 11.11 -31.41
N GLU A 232 -2.24 11.33 -31.79
CA GLU A 232 -1.82 11.78 -33.14
C GLU A 232 -2.67 12.95 -33.68
N ASN A 233 -2.76 14.03 -32.88
CA ASN A 233 -3.59 15.19 -33.22
C ASN A 233 -5.06 14.88 -33.48
N GLY A 234 -5.61 13.86 -32.81
CA GLY A 234 -7.00 13.45 -32.90
C GLY A 234 -7.27 12.30 -33.88
N LEU A 235 -6.24 11.74 -34.51
CA LEU A 235 -6.39 10.59 -35.40
C LEU A 235 -7.01 9.37 -34.68
N PHE A 236 -6.68 9.18 -33.39
CA PHE A 236 -7.19 8.08 -32.55
C PHE A 236 -8.36 8.49 -31.65
N GLY A 237 -8.98 9.64 -31.91
CA GLY A 237 -10.05 10.21 -31.11
C GLY A 237 -9.59 11.33 -30.17
N THR A 238 -10.57 12.00 -29.58
CA THR A 238 -10.31 13.05 -28.59
C THR A 238 -10.35 12.46 -27.20
N GLU A 239 -9.24 12.62 -26.48
CA GLU A 239 -9.16 12.23 -25.08
C GLU A 239 -9.61 13.39 -24.17
N GLU A 240 -10.23 13.06 -23.05
CA GLU A 240 -10.63 14.06 -22.06
C GLU A 240 -9.47 14.56 -21.18
N ILE A 241 -8.23 14.17 -21.50
CA ILE A 241 -7.02 14.47 -20.70
C ILE A 241 -6.62 15.94 -20.81
N LYS A 242 -6.59 16.50 -22.03
CA LYS A 242 -6.21 17.91 -22.23
C LYS A 242 -7.08 18.89 -21.45
N PRO A 243 -8.42 18.82 -21.48
CA PRO A 243 -9.27 19.67 -20.66
C PRO A 243 -8.98 19.56 -19.15
N ALA A 244 -8.72 18.35 -18.65
CA ALA A 244 -8.36 18.14 -17.24
C ALA A 244 -7.06 18.84 -16.86
N ILE A 245 -6.04 18.74 -17.72
CA ILE A 245 -4.75 19.42 -17.53
C ILE A 245 -4.93 20.94 -17.47
N GLU A 246 -5.70 21.51 -18.39
CA GLU A 246 -5.95 22.96 -18.41
C GLU A 246 -6.73 23.42 -17.17
N MET A 247 -7.67 22.60 -16.69
CA MET A 247 -8.36 22.87 -15.43
C MET A 247 -7.41 22.80 -14.23
N ALA A 248 -6.48 21.86 -14.18
CA ALA A 248 -5.46 21.75 -13.15
C ALA A 248 -4.52 22.98 -13.15
N LYS A 249 -4.06 23.41 -14.33
CA LYS A 249 -3.26 24.64 -14.49
C LYS A 249 -4.01 25.88 -14.00
N ALA A 250 -5.29 25.99 -14.30
CA ALA A 250 -6.12 27.11 -13.83
C ALA A 250 -6.25 27.14 -12.29
N ARG A 251 -6.01 26.00 -11.61
CA ARG A 251 -5.94 25.86 -10.14
C ARG A 251 -4.52 26.03 -9.58
N GLY A 252 -3.54 26.40 -10.42
CA GLY A 252 -2.16 26.64 -10.01
C GLY A 252 -1.29 25.40 -9.92
N ILE A 253 -1.73 24.23 -10.44
CA ILE A 253 -0.96 23.01 -10.47
C ILE A 253 -0.06 22.98 -11.70
N GLN A 254 1.21 22.60 -11.55
CA GLN A 254 2.11 22.40 -12.68
C GLN A 254 1.84 21.06 -13.38
N ALA A 255 0.66 20.92 -13.97
CA ALA A 255 0.29 19.76 -14.77
C ALA A 255 0.84 19.90 -16.19
N ILE A 256 1.59 18.88 -16.63
CA ILE A 256 2.31 18.86 -17.91
C ILE A 256 1.83 17.69 -18.75
N GLY A 257 1.39 17.94 -19.98
CA GLY A 257 0.95 16.86 -20.86
C GLY A 257 -0.19 17.26 -21.80
N PRO A 258 -0.89 16.27 -22.39
CA PRO A 258 -0.56 14.84 -22.30
C PRO A 258 0.81 14.55 -22.93
N ILE A 259 1.59 13.68 -22.30
CA ILE A 259 2.91 13.26 -22.76
C ILE A 259 2.81 11.86 -23.35
N PRO A 260 3.52 11.56 -24.46
CA PRO A 260 3.53 10.22 -25.03
C PRO A 260 3.91 9.16 -23.99
N PRO A 261 3.09 8.10 -23.81
CA PRO A 261 3.30 7.13 -22.75
C PRO A 261 4.56 6.28 -22.91
N ASP A 262 5.13 6.23 -24.09
CA ASP A 262 6.38 5.54 -24.40
C ASP A 262 7.64 6.32 -23.99
N SER A 263 7.54 7.63 -23.71
CA SER A 263 8.67 8.45 -23.29
C SER A 263 8.58 8.98 -21.87
N VAL A 264 7.38 9.24 -21.35
CA VAL A 264 7.15 9.93 -20.06
C VAL A 264 7.89 9.28 -18.88
N PHE A 265 8.02 7.97 -18.86
CA PHE A 265 8.66 7.26 -17.74
C PHE A 265 10.16 7.38 -17.74
N SER A 266 10.81 7.40 -18.94
CA SER A 266 12.24 7.67 -19.03
C SER A 266 12.58 9.12 -18.67
N GLU A 267 11.71 10.06 -19.03
CA GLU A 267 11.83 11.46 -18.64
C GLU A 267 11.67 11.63 -17.12
N ALA A 268 10.68 10.94 -16.51
CA ALA A 268 10.45 10.95 -15.05
C ALA A 268 11.67 10.35 -14.30
N LEU A 269 12.20 9.22 -14.78
CA LEU A 269 13.46 8.65 -14.25
C LEU A 269 14.63 9.61 -14.37
N GLY A 270 14.66 10.44 -15.43
CA GLY A 270 15.64 11.50 -15.63
C GLY A 270 15.43 12.73 -14.76
N GLY A 271 14.40 12.74 -13.87
CA GLY A 271 14.13 13.85 -12.96
C GLY A 271 13.40 15.04 -13.59
N TRP A 272 12.78 14.85 -14.76
CA TRP A 272 12.02 15.93 -15.40
C TRP A 272 10.69 16.18 -14.70
N TYR A 273 10.11 15.14 -14.08
CA TYR A 273 8.83 15.15 -13.39
C TYR A 273 8.93 14.49 -12.03
N ASP A 274 8.13 14.94 -11.09
CA ASP A 274 8.09 14.42 -9.73
C ASP A 274 7.11 13.24 -9.57
N ILE A 275 6.09 13.19 -10.43
CA ILE A 275 5.05 12.15 -10.43
C ILE A 275 4.39 12.04 -11.81
N VAL A 276 3.99 10.82 -12.20
CA VAL A 276 3.31 10.53 -13.48
C VAL A 276 1.90 10.04 -13.21
N VAL A 277 0.89 10.70 -13.80
CA VAL A 277 -0.51 10.26 -13.81
C VAL A 277 -0.70 9.31 -14.98
N CYS A 278 -1.01 8.06 -14.69
CA CYS A 278 -1.23 6.97 -15.64
C CYS A 278 -2.71 6.71 -15.86
N MET A 279 -3.11 6.38 -17.07
CA MET A 279 -4.51 6.18 -17.43
C MET A 279 -5.03 4.80 -17.00
N TYR A 280 -4.17 3.81 -16.86
CA TYR A 280 -4.53 2.45 -16.46
C TYR A 280 -3.38 1.76 -15.72
N HIS A 281 -3.71 0.64 -15.06
CA HIS A 281 -2.81 -0.10 -14.19
C HIS A 281 -1.44 -0.38 -14.81
N ASP A 282 -1.39 -1.11 -15.94
CA ASP A 282 -0.12 -1.57 -16.50
C ASP A 282 0.73 -0.45 -17.08
N GLN A 283 0.11 0.69 -17.46
CA GLN A 283 0.84 1.84 -17.97
C GLN A 283 1.87 2.36 -16.94
N GLY A 284 1.54 2.35 -15.64
CA GLY A 284 2.45 2.78 -14.59
C GLY A 284 3.22 1.61 -13.94
N HIS A 285 2.57 0.44 -13.78
CA HIS A 285 3.19 -0.70 -13.12
C HIS A 285 4.35 -1.30 -13.91
N ILE A 286 4.20 -1.45 -15.24
CA ILE A 286 5.25 -2.04 -16.09
C ILE A 286 6.56 -1.27 -15.98
N PRO A 287 6.61 0.05 -16.25
CA PRO A 287 7.87 0.78 -16.16
C PRO A 287 8.46 0.78 -14.75
N LEU A 288 7.64 0.95 -13.71
CA LEU A 288 8.12 0.96 -12.33
C LEU A 288 8.71 -0.39 -11.94
N LYS A 289 8.00 -1.50 -12.20
CA LYS A 289 8.50 -2.84 -11.87
C LYS A 289 9.69 -3.26 -12.74
N THR A 290 9.78 -2.78 -13.96
CA THR A 290 10.96 -3.02 -14.83
C THR A 290 12.22 -2.41 -14.23
N VAL A 291 12.11 -1.26 -13.57
CA VAL A 291 13.22 -0.58 -12.91
C VAL A 291 13.49 -1.14 -11.51
N GLY A 292 12.42 -1.35 -10.72
CA GLY A 292 12.55 -1.75 -9.31
C GLY A 292 12.79 -3.24 -9.08
N PHE A 293 12.49 -4.10 -10.06
CA PHE A 293 12.63 -5.55 -9.93
C PHE A 293 13.81 -6.04 -10.77
N VAL A 294 14.93 -6.30 -10.12
CA VAL A 294 16.19 -6.69 -10.76
C VAL A 294 16.50 -8.14 -10.46
N TYR A 295 16.45 -8.98 -11.50
CA TYR A 295 16.80 -10.40 -11.41
C TYR A 295 18.26 -10.63 -11.84
N ASP A 296 19.05 -11.25 -10.97
CA ASP A 296 20.41 -11.67 -11.27
C ASP A 296 20.39 -13.03 -11.97
N ARG A 297 20.80 -13.04 -13.24
CA ARG A 297 20.81 -14.26 -14.05
C ARG A 297 21.92 -15.24 -13.66
N GLU A 298 23.03 -14.73 -13.11
CA GLU A 298 24.17 -15.55 -12.71
C GLU A 298 23.89 -16.26 -11.37
N LEU A 299 23.35 -15.50 -10.41
CA LEU A 299 22.97 -16.04 -9.08
C LEU A 299 21.59 -16.71 -9.10
N GLN A 300 20.80 -16.56 -10.15
CA GLN A 300 19.43 -17.05 -10.27
C GLN A 300 18.50 -16.57 -9.14
N GLU A 301 18.72 -15.34 -8.68
CA GLU A 301 17.93 -14.73 -7.60
C GLU A 301 17.55 -13.28 -7.91
N TRP A 302 16.55 -12.77 -7.17
CA TRP A 302 16.18 -11.38 -7.23
C TRP A 302 17.16 -10.54 -6.39
N LYS A 303 17.92 -9.64 -7.05
CA LYS A 303 18.79 -8.66 -6.38
C LYS A 303 18.01 -7.56 -5.68
N ALA A 304 16.92 -7.12 -6.31
CA ALA A 304 16.03 -6.10 -5.78
C ALA A 304 14.60 -6.43 -6.19
N VAL A 305 13.68 -6.22 -5.26
CA VAL A 305 12.24 -6.19 -5.48
C VAL A 305 11.76 -4.98 -4.70
N GLU A 306 12.04 -3.79 -5.27
CA GLU A 306 11.82 -2.52 -4.60
C GLU A 306 10.61 -1.81 -5.19
N GLY A 307 9.68 -1.47 -4.34
CA GLY A 307 8.49 -0.73 -4.68
C GLY A 307 7.61 -0.54 -3.45
N VAL A 308 7.08 0.64 -3.28
CA VAL A 308 6.15 0.97 -2.19
C VAL A 308 4.80 1.31 -2.80
N ASN A 309 3.76 0.63 -2.31
CA ASN A 309 2.38 0.98 -2.64
C ASN A 309 1.84 1.93 -1.57
N VAL A 310 1.30 3.06 -2.00
CA VAL A 310 0.73 4.10 -1.14
C VAL A 310 -0.69 4.41 -1.59
N THR A 311 -1.64 4.46 -0.66
CA THR A 311 -2.98 4.97 -0.98
C THR A 311 -3.04 6.46 -0.69
N LEU A 312 -3.23 7.25 -1.73
CA LEU A 312 -3.33 8.71 -1.66
C LEU A 312 -4.78 9.18 -1.56
N GLY A 313 -5.00 10.34 -0.96
CA GLY A 313 -6.32 10.96 -0.76
C GLY A 313 -6.94 10.63 0.59
N LEU A 314 -6.42 9.66 1.33
CA LEU A 314 -6.87 9.34 2.68
C LEU A 314 -6.45 10.45 3.68
N PRO A 315 -7.19 10.65 4.79
CA PRO A 315 -6.79 11.55 5.87
C PRO A 315 -5.63 11.01 6.73
N ILE A 316 -5.23 9.75 6.52
CA ILE A 316 -4.16 9.05 7.22
C ILE A 316 -3.16 8.48 6.21
N ILE A 317 -1.91 8.33 6.60
CA ILE A 317 -0.87 7.76 5.74
C ILE A 317 -1.00 6.23 5.72
N ARG A 318 -1.18 5.67 4.52
CA ARG A 318 -1.25 4.23 4.32
C ARG A 318 -0.26 3.77 3.25
N THR A 319 0.63 2.87 3.65
CA THR A 319 1.50 2.11 2.75
C THR A 319 1.15 0.62 2.79
N SER A 320 1.61 -0.14 1.83
CA SER A 320 1.45 -1.59 1.81
C SER A 320 2.55 -2.29 1.04
N VAL A 321 2.68 -3.59 1.29
CA VAL A 321 3.45 -4.50 0.44
C VAL A 321 2.83 -4.57 -0.98
N ASP A 322 3.65 -4.84 -1.98
CA ASP A 322 3.24 -5.03 -3.39
C ASP A 322 3.27 -6.51 -3.80
N HIS A 323 2.81 -7.38 -2.91
CA HIS A 323 2.71 -8.84 -3.13
C HIS A 323 1.49 -9.42 -2.41
N GLY A 324 1.11 -10.65 -2.77
CA GLY A 324 0.02 -11.40 -2.13
C GLY A 324 0.47 -12.11 -0.84
N THR A 325 -0.44 -12.92 -0.27
CA THR A 325 -0.25 -13.65 0.99
C THR A 325 0.83 -14.72 0.96
N GLY A 326 1.26 -15.17 -0.23
CA GLY A 326 2.34 -16.16 -0.37
C GLY A 326 2.08 -17.47 0.37
N PHE A 327 0.86 -17.97 0.38
CA PHE A 327 0.46 -19.18 1.11
C PHE A 327 1.36 -20.40 0.85
N ALA A 328 1.84 -20.56 -0.39
CA ALA A 328 2.74 -21.66 -0.74
C ALA A 328 4.14 -21.56 -0.09
N LEU A 329 4.49 -20.43 0.47
CA LEU A 329 5.79 -20.14 1.09
C LEU A 329 5.69 -19.96 2.60
N ALA A 330 4.47 -19.89 3.15
CA ALA A 330 4.26 -19.66 4.56
C ALA A 330 4.65 -20.89 5.38
N GLY A 331 5.39 -20.69 6.47
CA GLY A 331 5.82 -21.76 7.39
C GLY A 331 6.97 -22.63 6.87
N THR A 332 7.68 -22.23 5.78
CA THR A 332 8.76 -23.03 5.17
C THR A 332 10.14 -22.51 5.50
#